data_64a4b0235a62748423d5b64623fa9928
#
_entry.id   64a4b0235a62748423d5b64623fa9928
#
_cell.length_a   1.000
_cell.length_b   1.000
_cell.length_c   1.000
_cell.angle_alpha   90.00
_cell.angle_beta   90.00
_cell.angle_gamma   90.00
#
_symmetry.space_group_name_H-M   'P 1'
#
loop_
_entity.id
_entity.type
_entity.pdbx_description
1 polymer ?
#
loop_
_entity_poly.entity_id
_entity_poly.type
_entity_poly.pdbx_seq_one_letter_code
_entity_poly.pdbx_strand_id
1 'polypeptide(L)'
;MPRNRVQHQKGLSDDAFERLYPDEEACRKAWFAWRWPEGFKCPRCAGSKYCEIRGRQLLQCRRCRHQTSLIAGTVLQGTKLPMRVWFRAMHLLAQGKKGLSNIELGRRLGISTNAAWRVQHKLMQAMIERDRGYKLGASGPRIEIDDAYIGGERSGEGSGRGRRGHTPFIIAVETTADGRPLYARLQVVRGFQTAETKRLCARVEAGTTVVSDGGQWFRGIAWQPGLTHECHVTGSGRTAARHPAFRWANTMLANIKNSLLATHRVVAAKHLPRYLGAFAWRFNRRFVLKTIHERLAIAATTTPPMPYRLLKLAEARW
;
A
#
# COMPACT_ATOMS: atom_id res chain seq x y z
N MET A 1 -10.60 28.76 2.70
CA MET A 1 -9.99 27.80 1.76
C MET A 1 -11.08 27.23 0.88
N PRO A 2 -10.93 27.18 -0.45
CA PRO A 2 -11.92 26.55 -1.32
C PRO A 2 -12.06 25.08 -0.95
N ARG A 3 -13.27 24.63 -0.70
CA ARG A 3 -13.57 23.24 -0.34
C ARG A 3 -13.43 22.35 -1.57
N ASN A 4 -12.37 21.55 -1.61
CA ASN A 4 -12.20 20.55 -2.66
C ASN A 4 -13.14 19.36 -2.39
N ARG A 5 -14.04 19.05 -3.33
CA ARG A 5 -14.99 17.92 -3.22
C ARG A 5 -14.32 16.59 -2.89
N VAL A 6 -13.11 16.37 -3.34
CA VAL A 6 -12.31 15.16 -3.06
C VAL A 6 -11.94 15.06 -1.58
N GLN A 7 -11.70 16.19 -0.90
CA GLN A 7 -11.33 16.22 0.52
C GLN A 7 -12.52 16.05 1.47
N HIS A 8 -13.74 16.23 0.94
CA HIS A 8 -14.99 16.16 1.72
C HIS A 8 -15.81 14.91 1.47
N GLN A 9 -15.18 13.84 0.99
CA GLN A 9 -15.88 12.57 0.83
C GLN A 9 -16.20 11.94 2.18
N LYS A 10 -17.43 11.44 2.31
CA LYS A 10 -17.81 10.63 3.46
C LYS A 10 -17.06 9.29 3.40
N GLY A 11 -16.29 9.00 4.43
CA GLY A 11 -15.74 7.67 4.69
C GLY A 11 -16.79 6.77 5.34
N LEU A 12 -16.37 5.59 5.75
CA LEU A 12 -17.13 4.73 6.65
C LEU A 12 -16.92 5.25 8.07
N SER A 13 -17.93 5.86 8.71
CA SER A 13 -17.83 6.30 10.11
C SER A 13 -17.71 5.11 11.06
N ASP A 14 -17.23 5.36 12.30
CA ASP A 14 -17.14 4.31 13.32
C ASP A 14 -18.53 3.73 13.62
N ASP A 15 -19.57 4.55 13.76
CA ASP A 15 -20.95 4.09 13.95
C ASP A 15 -21.47 3.24 12.80
N ALA A 16 -21.16 3.61 11.56
CA ALA A 16 -21.55 2.84 10.39
C ALA A 16 -20.78 1.51 10.32
N PHE A 17 -19.52 1.52 10.72
CA PHE A 17 -18.70 0.30 10.85
C PHE A 17 -19.28 -0.65 11.91
N GLU A 18 -19.63 -0.15 13.10
CA GLU A 18 -20.21 -0.97 14.18
C GLU A 18 -21.59 -1.55 13.78
N ARG A 19 -22.40 -0.81 13.03
CA ARG A 19 -23.66 -1.33 12.46
C ARG A 19 -23.47 -2.41 11.43
N LEU A 20 -22.44 -2.30 10.58
CA LEU A 20 -22.15 -3.30 9.53
C LEU A 20 -21.51 -4.58 10.10
N TYR A 21 -20.70 -4.44 11.16
CA TYR A 21 -19.90 -5.51 11.73
C TYR A 21 -20.06 -5.55 13.26
N PRO A 22 -21.30 -5.75 13.76
CA PRO A 22 -21.59 -5.70 15.20
C PRO A 22 -20.92 -6.82 15.99
N ASP A 23 -20.71 -7.96 15.37
CA ASP A 23 -20.23 -9.17 16.02
C ASP A 23 -19.29 -10.00 15.11
N GLU A 24 -18.79 -11.10 15.65
CA GLU A 24 -17.89 -12.02 14.96
C GLU A 24 -18.58 -12.72 13.77
N GLU A 25 -19.88 -13.02 13.90
CA GLU A 25 -20.64 -13.71 12.87
C GLU A 25 -20.86 -12.82 11.64
N ALA A 26 -21.19 -11.54 11.82
CA ALA A 26 -21.30 -10.58 10.75
C ALA A 26 -19.97 -10.42 10.00
N CYS A 27 -18.84 -10.38 10.74
CA CYS A 27 -17.52 -10.36 10.12
C CYS A 27 -17.23 -11.62 9.31
N ARG A 28 -17.61 -12.81 9.82
CA ARG A 28 -17.41 -14.09 9.13
C ARG A 28 -18.22 -14.16 7.84
N LYS A 29 -19.48 -13.72 7.85
CA LYS A 29 -20.35 -13.66 6.68
C LYS A 29 -19.77 -12.74 5.59
N ALA A 30 -19.36 -11.53 5.99
CA ALA A 30 -18.72 -10.59 5.06
C ALA A 30 -17.42 -11.15 4.48
N TRP A 31 -16.56 -11.75 5.33
CA TRP A 31 -15.32 -12.36 4.87
C TRP A 31 -15.55 -13.53 3.90
N PHE A 32 -16.57 -14.36 4.14
CA PHE A 32 -16.96 -15.44 3.24
C PHE A 32 -17.35 -14.88 1.88
N ALA A 33 -18.24 -13.86 1.84
CA ALA A 33 -18.71 -13.24 0.61
C ALA A 33 -17.56 -12.60 -0.20
N TRP A 34 -16.62 -11.94 0.46
CA TRP A 34 -15.46 -11.35 -0.23
C TRP A 34 -14.46 -12.40 -0.73
N ARG A 35 -14.33 -13.50 -0.01
CA ARG A 35 -13.42 -14.59 -0.40
C ARG A 35 -13.97 -15.42 -1.56
N TRP A 36 -15.25 -15.63 -1.55
CA TRP A 36 -15.95 -16.45 -2.53
C TRP A 36 -17.20 -15.72 -3.06
N PRO A 37 -17.02 -14.69 -3.92
CA PRO A 37 -18.14 -13.87 -4.40
C PRO A 37 -19.17 -14.67 -5.21
N GLU A 38 -18.73 -15.76 -5.84
CA GLU A 38 -19.58 -16.69 -6.60
C GLU A 38 -19.99 -17.94 -5.77
N GLY A 39 -19.80 -17.87 -4.45
CA GLY A 39 -20.01 -19.01 -3.56
C GLY A 39 -18.73 -19.83 -3.32
N PHE A 40 -18.82 -20.75 -2.37
CA PHE A 40 -17.68 -21.56 -1.96
C PHE A 40 -17.00 -22.26 -3.12
N LYS A 41 -15.67 -22.19 -3.15
CA LYS A 41 -14.81 -22.92 -4.10
C LYS A 41 -13.73 -23.67 -3.32
N CYS A 42 -13.76 -24.99 -3.42
CA CYS A 42 -12.80 -25.83 -2.71
C CYS A 42 -11.37 -25.58 -3.20
N PRO A 43 -10.40 -25.27 -2.32
CA PRO A 43 -9.03 -25.00 -2.73
C PRO A 43 -8.30 -26.22 -3.29
N ARG A 44 -8.84 -27.46 -3.08
CA ARG A 44 -8.22 -28.70 -3.58
C ARG A 44 -8.79 -29.19 -4.91
N CYS A 45 -10.12 -29.13 -5.08
CA CYS A 45 -10.78 -29.73 -6.24
C CYS A 45 -11.74 -28.78 -6.96
N ALA A 46 -11.79 -27.51 -6.57
CA ALA A 46 -12.70 -26.49 -7.12
C ALA A 46 -14.21 -26.80 -7.00
N GLY A 47 -14.61 -27.85 -6.26
CA GLY A 47 -16.03 -28.16 -6.01
C GLY A 47 -16.73 -27.06 -5.21
N SER A 48 -18.01 -26.79 -5.51
CA SER A 48 -18.79 -25.69 -4.93
C SER A 48 -19.65 -26.09 -3.71
N LYS A 49 -19.95 -27.38 -3.52
CA LYS A 49 -20.79 -27.87 -2.43
C LYS A 49 -19.95 -28.15 -1.19
N TYR A 50 -20.41 -27.67 -0.03
CA TYR A 50 -19.75 -27.88 1.26
C TYR A 50 -20.75 -28.16 2.37
N CYS A 51 -20.27 -28.63 3.51
CA CYS A 51 -20.97 -28.63 4.80
C CYS A 51 -20.09 -27.96 5.85
N GLU A 52 -20.71 -27.35 6.84
CA GLU A 52 -20.02 -26.71 7.96
C GLU A 52 -19.77 -27.70 9.10
N ILE A 53 -18.53 -27.73 9.59
CA ILE A 53 -18.16 -28.43 10.82
C ILE A 53 -18.13 -27.38 11.93
N ARG A 54 -19.30 -27.10 12.52
CA ARG A 54 -19.49 -25.98 13.47
C ARG A 54 -18.52 -25.99 14.63
N GLY A 55 -18.30 -27.14 15.28
CA GLY A 55 -17.38 -27.24 16.43
C GLY A 55 -15.91 -26.89 16.11
N ARG A 56 -15.50 -26.93 14.84
CA ARG A 56 -14.13 -26.61 14.39
C ARG A 56 -14.06 -25.37 13.50
N GLN A 57 -15.19 -24.74 13.20
CA GLN A 57 -15.30 -23.61 12.28
C GLN A 57 -14.65 -23.88 10.91
N LEU A 58 -14.83 -25.09 10.37
CA LEU A 58 -14.30 -25.55 9.08
C LEU A 58 -15.41 -25.77 8.09
N LEU A 59 -15.06 -25.58 6.82
CA LEU A 59 -15.88 -25.94 5.67
C LEU A 59 -15.31 -27.24 5.06
N GLN A 60 -16.13 -28.28 4.95
CA GLN A 60 -15.73 -29.54 4.31
C GLN A 60 -16.36 -29.66 2.94
N CYS A 61 -15.53 -29.79 1.93
CA CYS A 61 -15.97 -30.02 0.55
C CYS A 61 -16.71 -31.35 0.46
N ARG A 62 -17.93 -31.35 -0.11
CA ARG A 62 -18.72 -32.59 -0.30
C ARG A 62 -18.12 -33.52 -1.36
N ARG A 63 -17.34 -32.97 -2.31
CA ARG A 63 -16.73 -33.74 -3.40
C ARG A 63 -15.47 -34.50 -2.96
N CYS A 64 -14.49 -33.82 -2.34
CA CYS A 64 -13.18 -34.41 -2.03
C CYS A 64 -12.88 -34.51 -0.53
N ARG A 65 -13.83 -34.19 0.34
CA ARG A 65 -13.72 -34.20 1.81
C ARG A 65 -12.63 -33.29 2.40
N HIS A 66 -11.98 -32.47 1.54
CA HIS A 66 -11.01 -31.50 2.02
C HIS A 66 -11.65 -30.49 2.98
N GLN A 67 -11.00 -30.29 4.14
CA GLN A 67 -11.43 -29.31 5.15
C GLN A 67 -10.61 -28.04 5.02
N THR A 68 -11.29 -26.91 5.03
CA THR A 68 -10.64 -25.59 4.98
C THR A 68 -11.33 -24.63 5.93
N SER A 69 -10.60 -23.67 6.49
CA SER A 69 -11.20 -22.58 7.27
C SER A 69 -11.42 -21.35 6.41
N LEU A 70 -12.20 -20.38 6.90
CA LEU A 70 -12.42 -19.09 6.22
C LEU A 70 -11.13 -18.31 5.98
N ILE A 71 -10.09 -18.53 6.79
CA ILE A 71 -8.83 -17.79 6.73
C ILE A 71 -7.66 -18.57 6.12
N ALA A 72 -7.83 -19.88 5.87
CA ALA A 72 -6.77 -20.70 5.28
C ALA A 72 -6.40 -20.20 3.88
N GLY A 73 -5.11 -20.09 3.56
CA GLY A 73 -4.63 -19.55 2.27
C GLY A 73 -4.69 -18.03 2.15
N THR A 74 -5.16 -17.30 3.16
CA THR A 74 -5.21 -15.83 3.19
C THR A 74 -4.13 -15.24 4.10
N VAL A 75 -3.95 -13.92 4.07
CA VAL A 75 -3.02 -13.23 4.97
C VAL A 75 -3.35 -13.42 6.46
N LEU A 76 -4.60 -13.76 6.77
CA LEU A 76 -5.08 -14.05 8.13
C LEU A 76 -4.75 -15.48 8.59
N GLN A 77 -4.25 -16.34 7.73
CA GLN A 77 -3.95 -17.72 8.10
C GLN A 77 -3.11 -17.82 9.37
N GLY A 78 -3.53 -18.73 10.28
CA GLY A 78 -2.84 -18.99 11.54
C GLY A 78 -3.05 -17.91 12.61
N THR A 79 -3.95 -16.96 12.42
CA THR A 79 -4.29 -15.99 13.47
C THR A 79 -5.09 -16.65 14.59
N LYS A 80 -4.81 -16.21 15.83
CA LYS A 80 -5.63 -16.51 17.02
C LYS A 80 -6.53 -15.34 17.41
N LEU A 81 -6.41 -14.19 16.72
CA LEU A 81 -7.23 -13.03 16.98
C LEU A 81 -8.62 -13.22 16.37
N PRO A 82 -9.68 -12.75 17.03
CA PRO A 82 -11.03 -12.70 16.48
C PRO A 82 -11.05 -11.94 15.14
N MET A 83 -11.95 -12.34 14.25
CA MET A 83 -12.06 -11.69 12.94
C MET A 83 -12.49 -10.22 13.08
N ARG A 84 -13.32 -9.91 14.08
CA ARG A 84 -13.74 -8.53 14.38
C ARG A 84 -12.54 -7.62 14.71
N VAL A 85 -11.49 -8.13 15.36
CA VAL A 85 -10.24 -7.38 15.60
C VAL A 85 -9.55 -7.03 14.28
N TRP A 86 -9.52 -7.96 13.33
CA TRP A 86 -8.98 -7.70 11.98
C TRP A 86 -9.79 -6.69 11.20
N PHE A 87 -11.12 -6.78 11.27
CA PHE A 87 -12.03 -5.82 10.62
C PHE A 87 -11.82 -4.41 11.17
N ARG A 88 -11.74 -4.29 12.50
CA ARG A 88 -11.45 -3.02 13.15
C ARG A 88 -10.06 -2.48 12.80
N ALA A 89 -9.05 -3.36 12.72
CA ALA A 89 -7.72 -2.98 12.24
C ALA A 89 -7.75 -2.46 10.80
N MET A 90 -8.46 -3.15 9.89
CA MET A 90 -8.63 -2.70 8.51
C MET A 90 -9.33 -1.35 8.43
N HIS A 91 -10.37 -1.13 9.22
CA HIS A 91 -11.07 0.14 9.31
C HIS A 91 -10.13 1.28 9.73
N LEU A 92 -9.42 1.11 10.84
CA LEU A 92 -8.50 2.11 11.39
C LEU A 92 -7.34 2.43 10.44
N LEU A 93 -6.76 1.42 9.79
CA LEU A 93 -5.59 1.59 8.91
C LEU A 93 -5.96 2.15 7.54
N ALA A 94 -7.16 1.87 7.04
CA ALA A 94 -7.61 2.33 5.73
C ALA A 94 -8.08 3.79 5.74
N GLN A 95 -8.77 4.23 6.79
CA GLN A 95 -9.38 5.55 6.88
C GLN A 95 -8.37 6.67 7.19
N GLY A 96 -7.32 6.37 7.93
CA GLY A 96 -6.37 7.38 8.40
C GLY A 96 -5.39 7.86 7.34
N LYS A 97 -5.34 9.16 7.06
CA LYS A 97 -4.38 9.74 6.11
C LYS A 97 -2.92 9.46 6.50
N LYS A 98 -2.58 9.56 7.78
CA LYS A 98 -1.21 9.42 8.30
C LYS A 98 -0.83 7.96 8.63
N GLY A 99 -1.82 7.07 8.77
CA GLY A 99 -1.62 5.75 9.36
C GLY A 99 -1.62 5.81 10.90
N LEU A 100 -1.26 4.70 11.54
CA LEU A 100 -1.24 4.55 12.99
C LEU A 100 0.08 3.93 13.44
N SER A 101 0.57 4.30 14.62
CA SER A 101 1.67 3.60 15.25
C SER A 101 1.20 2.22 15.78
N ASN A 102 2.13 1.28 15.94
CA ASN A 102 1.80 -0.04 16.49
C ASN A 102 1.25 0.05 17.92
N ILE A 103 1.75 1.01 18.70
CA ILE A 103 1.31 1.25 20.08
C ILE A 103 -0.15 1.73 20.08
N GLU A 104 -0.45 2.72 19.25
CA GLU A 104 -1.81 3.26 19.14
C GLU A 104 -2.78 2.21 18.61
N LEU A 105 -2.39 1.46 17.58
CA LEU A 105 -3.20 0.38 17.04
C LEU A 105 -3.47 -0.69 18.11
N GLY A 106 -2.45 -1.08 18.89
CA GLY A 106 -2.61 -2.03 19.98
C GLY A 106 -3.60 -1.56 21.05
N ARG A 107 -3.50 -0.29 21.47
CA ARG A 107 -4.43 0.32 22.44
C ARG A 107 -5.87 0.33 21.93
N ARG A 108 -6.09 0.74 20.68
CA ARG A 108 -7.43 0.82 20.08
C ARG A 108 -8.07 -0.56 19.86
N LEU A 109 -7.25 -1.59 19.65
CA LEU A 109 -7.71 -2.96 19.41
C LEU A 109 -7.76 -3.82 20.69
N GLY A 110 -7.20 -3.35 21.82
CA GLY A 110 -7.08 -4.14 23.03
C GLY A 110 -6.12 -5.33 22.90
N ILE A 111 -5.07 -5.21 22.09
CA ILE A 111 -4.09 -6.28 21.84
C ILE A 111 -2.66 -5.79 22.13
N SER A 112 -1.74 -6.74 22.33
CA SER A 112 -0.33 -6.38 22.56
C SER A 112 0.28 -5.66 21.35
N THR A 113 1.28 -4.79 21.61
CA THR A 113 2.01 -4.07 20.55
C THR A 113 2.62 -5.01 19.51
N ASN A 114 3.11 -6.19 19.94
CA ASN A 114 3.64 -7.21 19.03
C ASN A 114 2.55 -7.82 18.13
N ALA A 115 1.35 -8.03 18.67
CA ALA A 115 0.22 -8.51 17.87
C ALA A 115 -0.24 -7.42 16.89
N ALA A 116 -0.33 -6.16 17.33
CA ALA A 116 -0.66 -5.01 16.49
C ALA A 116 0.35 -4.83 15.36
N TRP A 117 1.66 -4.96 15.63
CA TRP A 117 2.70 -4.93 14.62
C TRP A 117 2.49 -6.01 13.54
N ARG A 118 2.20 -7.26 13.94
CA ARG A 118 1.93 -8.35 12.98
C ARG A 118 0.69 -8.07 12.13
N VAL A 119 -0.39 -7.62 12.76
CA VAL A 119 -1.64 -7.24 12.06
C VAL A 119 -1.37 -6.14 11.05
N GLN A 120 -0.71 -5.06 11.47
CA GLN A 120 -0.40 -3.93 10.62
C GLN A 120 0.47 -4.34 9.42
N HIS A 121 1.55 -5.08 9.65
CA HIS A 121 2.45 -5.51 8.58
C HIS A 121 1.80 -6.49 7.59
N LYS A 122 0.92 -7.38 8.07
CA LYS A 122 0.13 -8.25 7.20
C LYS A 122 -0.84 -7.46 6.32
N LEU A 123 -1.53 -6.46 6.88
CA LEU A 123 -2.45 -5.62 6.12
C LEU A 123 -1.71 -4.69 5.15
N MET A 124 -0.56 -4.12 5.54
CA MET A 124 0.28 -3.37 4.61
C MET A 124 0.79 -4.24 3.45
N GLN A 125 1.09 -5.52 3.69
CA GLN A 125 1.43 -6.45 2.62
C GLN A 125 0.24 -6.67 1.66
N ALA A 126 -0.97 -6.84 2.18
CA ALA A 126 -2.16 -6.95 1.34
C ALA A 126 -2.39 -5.70 0.47
N MET A 127 -2.09 -4.52 1.00
CA MET A 127 -2.15 -3.26 0.25
C MET A 127 -1.16 -3.26 -0.94
N ILE A 128 0.08 -3.72 -0.72
CA ILE A 128 1.11 -3.80 -1.77
C ILE A 128 0.72 -4.82 -2.83
N GLU A 129 0.34 -6.03 -2.43
CA GLU A 129 -0.01 -7.11 -3.35
C GLU A 129 -1.18 -6.70 -4.26
N ARG A 130 -2.16 -5.97 -3.72
CA ARG A 130 -3.30 -5.48 -4.50
C ARG A 130 -2.87 -4.49 -5.60
N ASP A 131 -1.89 -3.64 -5.31
CA ASP A 131 -1.43 -2.61 -6.26
C ASP A 131 -0.27 -3.09 -7.16
N ARG A 132 0.22 -4.31 -6.94
CA ARG A 132 1.36 -4.86 -7.68
C ARG A 132 1.13 -4.91 -9.19
N GLY A 133 -0.07 -5.25 -9.61
CA GLY A 133 -0.45 -5.39 -11.03
C GLY A 133 -0.79 -4.08 -11.74
N TYR A 134 -0.91 -2.96 -11.02
CA TYR A 134 -1.25 -1.69 -11.67
C TYR A 134 -0.05 -1.13 -12.45
N LYS A 135 -0.29 -0.72 -13.69
CA LYS A 135 0.67 0.02 -14.49
C LYS A 135 0.34 1.51 -14.47
N LEU A 136 1.35 2.34 -14.23
CA LEU A 136 1.22 3.79 -14.30
C LEU A 136 0.95 4.22 -15.73
N GLY A 137 0.17 5.29 -15.93
CA GLY A 137 -0.24 5.73 -17.26
C GLY A 137 -1.56 5.13 -17.73
N ALA A 138 -2.11 4.13 -17.01
CA ALA A 138 -3.38 3.51 -17.36
C ALA A 138 -4.60 4.43 -17.21
N SER A 139 -4.51 5.46 -16.34
CA SER A 139 -5.60 6.39 -16.07
C SER A 139 -5.26 7.84 -16.44
N GLY A 140 -3.98 8.16 -16.73
CA GLY A 140 -3.55 9.51 -17.09
C GLY A 140 -2.30 9.52 -17.95
N PRO A 141 -2.17 10.48 -18.88
CA PRO A 141 -1.15 10.46 -19.92
C PRO A 141 0.24 10.91 -19.43
N ARG A 142 0.37 11.41 -18.20
CA ARG A 142 1.59 12.04 -17.67
C ARG A 142 1.97 11.48 -16.31
N ILE A 143 3.26 11.26 -16.10
CA ILE A 143 3.82 10.80 -14.82
C ILE A 143 4.93 11.75 -14.40
N GLU A 144 4.82 12.32 -13.20
CA GLU A 144 5.91 13.05 -12.54
C GLU A 144 6.76 12.03 -11.74
N ILE A 145 8.08 11.99 -11.98
CA ILE A 145 9.02 11.14 -11.28
C ILE A 145 10.04 11.99 -10.53
N ASP A 146 10.34 11.61 -9.30
CA ASP A 146 11.38 12.22 -8.49
C ASP A 146 12.04 11.16 -7.59
N ASP A 147 13.25 11.45 -7.11
CA ASP A 147 13.99 10.61 -6.19
C ASP A 147 14.07 11.24 -4.79
N ALA A 148 14.16 10.40 -3.78
CA ALA A 148 14.27 10.87 -2.41
C ALA A 148 14.93 9.84 -1.49
N TYR A 149 15.31 10.32 -0.32
CA TYR A 149 15.78 9.51 0.79
C TYR A 149 14.82 9.59 1.97
N ILE A 150 14.67 8.47 2.66
CA ILE A 150 14.09 8.39 4.00
C ILE A 150 15.14 7.87 4.96
N GLY A 151 15.35 8.59 6.06
CA GLY A 151 16.26 8.26 7.14
C GLY A 151 16.34 9.45 8.08
N GLY A 152 16.68 9.22 9.38
CA GLY A 152 16.85 10.29 10.36
C GLY A 152 18.12 11.10 10.07
N GLU A 153 18.09 12.40 10.33
CA GLU A 153 19.31 13.21 10.44
C GLU A 153 20.12 12.71 11.63
N ARG A 154 21.34 12.25 11.38
CA ARG A 154 22.35 12.07 12.43
C ARG A 154 23.23 13.30 12.42
N SER A 155 23.29 13.99 13.55
CA SER A 155 24.21 15.11 13.76
C SER A 155 25.66 14.66 13.48
N GLY A 156 26.39 15.41 12.66
CA GLY A 156 27.82 15.19 12.42
C GLY A 156 28.22 14.52 11.11
N GLU A 157 27.28 14.02 10.29
CA GLU A 157 27.65 13.49 8.97
C GLU A 157 27.38 14.51 7.85
N GLY A 158 28.35 14.73 6.96
CA GLY A 158 28.31 15.69 5.87
C GLY A 158 27.05 15.61 4.98
N SER A 159 26.70 16.69 4.30
CA SER A 159 25.61 16.72 3.32
C SER A 159 26.01 16.03 2.02
N GLY A 160 25.20 15.10 1.50
CA GLY A 160 25.47 14.46 0.19
C GLY A 160 24.62 13.22 -0.08
N ARG A 161 24.60 12.82 -1.36
CA ARG A 161 23.99 11.55 -1.83
C ARG A 161 24.84 10.38 -1.30
N GLY A 162 24.20 9.34 -0.72
CA GLY A 162 24.90 8.15 -0.22
C GLY A 162 25.14 8.12 1.30
N ARG A 163 24.49 8.96 2.09
CA ARG A 163 24.58 8.94 3.57
C ARG A 163 24.24 7.57 4.15
N ARG A 164 25.08 7.06 5.04
CA ARG A 164 24.80 5.83 5.81
C ARG A 164 23.53 6.01 6.63
N GLY A 165 22.62 5.02 6.52
CA GLY A 165 21.34 5.04 7.24
C GLY A 165 20.17 5.66 6.49
N HIS A 166 20.38 6.23 5.30
CA HIS A 166 19.32 6.72 4.43
C HIS A 166 18.92 5.66 3.39
N THR A 167 17.62 5.44 3.23
CA THR A 167 17.10 4.49 2.25
C THR A 167 16.59 5.26 1.03
N PRO A 168 17.18 5.05 -0.17
CA PRO A 168 16.74 5.69 -1.39
C PRO A 168 15.43 5.07 -1.89
N PHE A 169 14.56 5.91 -2.44
CA PHE A 169 13.35 5.46 -3.12
C PHE A 169 12.98 6.43 -4.26
N ILE A 170 12.24 5.92 -5.22
CA ILE A 170 11.68 6.69 -6.33
C ILE A 170 10.19 6.85 -6.09
N ILE A 171 9.68 8.05 -6.36
CA ILE A 171 8.27 8.36 -6.42
C ILE A 171 7.85 8.59 -7.87
N ALA A 172 6.72 8.04 -8.26
CA ALA A 172 6.08 8.31 -9.53
C ALA A 172 4.61 8.64 -9.29
N VAL A 173 4.15 9.78 -9.79
CA VAL A 173 2.78 10.26 -9.63
C VAL A 173 2.15 10.45 -11.00
N GLU A 174 1.15 9.65 -11.28
CA GLU A 174 0.32 9.75 -12.49
C GLU A 174 -0.63 10.93 -12.38
N THR A 175 -0.75 11.72 -13.44
CA THR A 175 -1.63 12.89 -13.49
C THR A 175 -2.53 12.86 -14.72
N THR A 176 -3.70 13.49 -14.59
CA THR A 176 -4.57 13.81 -15.74
C THR A 176 -3.90 14.82 -16.65
N ALA A 177 -4.45 15.02 -17.86
CA ALA A 177 -3.99 16.04 -18.80
C ALA A 177 -4.05 17.47 -18.23
N ASP A 178 -5.04 17.75 -17.36
CA ASP A 178 -5.18 19.01 -16.62
C ASP A 178 -4.37 19.08 -15.31
N GLY A 179 -3.43 18.15 -15.12
CA GLY A 179 -2.46 18.16 -14.04
C GLY A 179 -3.02 17.77 -12.66
N ARG A 180 -4.10 16.99 -12.56
CA ARG A 180 -4.58 16.45 -11.29
C ARG A 180 -3.96 15.11 -10.98
N PRO A 181 -3.53 14.85 -9.73
CA PRO A 181 -2.90 13.59 -9.38
C PRO A 181 -3.94 12.46 -9.36
N LEU A 182 -3.63 11.32 -9.96
CA LEU A 182 -4.46 10.14 -10.03
C LEU A 182 -3.91 9.01 -9.15
N TYR A 183 -2.84 8.42 -9.57
CA TYR A 183 -2.23 7.25 -8.96
C TYR A 183 -0.77 7.54 -8.59
N ALA A 184 -0.28 6.94 -7.51
CA ALA A 184 1.11 7.06 -7.12
C ALA A 184 1.73 5.68 -6.87
N ARG A 185 2.99 5.54 -7.26
CA ARG A 185 3.85 4.40 -6.94
C ARG A 185 5.09 4.89 -6.22
N LEU A 186 5.47 4.15 -5.19
CA LEU A 186 6.64 4.41 -4.36
C LEU A 186 7.49 3.14 -4.36
N GLN A 187 8.72 3.26 -4.83
CA GLN A 187 9.62 2.11 -4.98
C GLN A 187 10.92 2.38 -4.24
N VAL A 188 11.21 1.57 -3.22
CA VAL A 188 12.55 1.55 -2.61
C VAL A 188 13.53 0.97 -3.62
N VAL A 189 14.69 1.58 -3.74
CA VAL A 189 15.75 1.19 -4.67
C VAL A 189 17.05 0.94 -3.91
N ARG A 190 17.97 0.20 -4.52
CA ARG A 190 19.30 -0.02 -3.92
C ARG A 190 20.19 1.22 -4.02
N GLY A 191 19.93 2.06 -4.99
CA GLY A 191 20.64 3.29 -5.30
C GLY A 191 20.02 3.92 -6.55
N PHE A 192 20.37 5.15 -6.84
CA PHE A 192 19.87 5.82 -8.05
C PHE A 192 20.71 5.40 -9.26
N GLN A 193 20.25 4.33 -9.89
CA GLN A 193 20.89 3.70 -11.07
C GLN A 193 19.87 3.55 -12.19
N THR A 194 20.34 3.61 -13.43
CA THR A 194 19.53 3.42 -14.63
C THR A 194 18.73 2.09 -14.62
N ALA A 195 19.28 1.04 -14.01
CA ALA A 195 18.59 -0.24 -13.88
C ALA A 195 17.29 -0.13 -13.06
N GLU A 196 17.27 0.70 -12.02
CA GLU A 196 16.07 0.90 -11.19
C GLU A 196 15.01 1.73 -11.93
N THR A 197 15.44 2.72 -12.70
CA THR A 197 14.55 3.47 -13.61
C THR A 197 13.94 2.55 -14.66
N LYS A 198 14.73 1.67 -15.25
CA LYS A 198 14.25 0.65 -16.21
C LYS A 198 13.17 -0.27 -15.60
N ARG A 199 13.36 -0.71 -14.37
CA ARG A 199 12.36 -1.52 -13.64
C ARG A 199 11.07 -0.75 -13.39
N LEU A 200 11.16 0.54 -13.11
CA LEU A 200 9.98 1.41 -12.95
C LEU A 200 9.24 1.57 -14.27
N CYS A 201 9.97 1.90 -15.36
CA CYS A 201 9.41 2.09 -16.70
C CYS A 201 8.72 0.83 -17.24
N ALA A 202 9.20 -0.37 -16.90
CA ALA A 202 8.54 -1.63 -17.25
C ALA A 202 7.12 -1.75 -16.66
N ARG A 203 6.73 -0.87 -15.73
CA ARG A 203 5.42 -0.76 -15.10
C ARG A 203 4.66 0.50 -15.52
N VAL A 204 5.04 1.09 -16.64
CA VAL A 204 4.40 2.24 -17.26
C VAL A 204 3.77 1.80 -18.57
N GLU A 205 2.57 2.28 -18.86
CA GLU A 205 1.87 2.01 -20.12
C GLU A 205 2.52 2.79 -21.27
N ALA A 206 2.54 2.19 -22.45
CA ALA A 206 3.01 2.85 -23.66
C ALA A 206 2.16 4.10 -23.98
N GLY A 207 2.76 5.09 -24.63
CA GLY A 207 2.12 6.37 -24.93
C GLY A 207 2.17 7.38 -23.79
N THR A 208 2.79 7.02 -22.63
CA THR A 208 2.85 7.90 -21.47
C THR A 208 4.05 8.84 -21.52
N THR A 209 3.83 10.12 -21.19
CA THR A 209 4.89 11.10 -20.97
C THR A 209 5.40 11.00 -19.53
N VAL A 210 6.71 10.78 -19.38
CA VAL A 210 7.39 10.70 -18.08
C VAL A 210 8.26 11.94 -17.90
N VAL A 211 8.01 12.66 -16.80
CA VAL A 211 8.68 13.93 -16.48
C VAL A 211 9.66 13.73 -15.35
N SER A 212 10.91 14.14 -15.53
CA SER A 212 11.95 14.05 -14.50
C SER A 212 12.83 15.30 -14.41
N ASP A 213 13.57 15.43 -13.31
CA ASP A 213 14.51 16.54 -13.04
C ASP A 213 15.83 16.45 -13.81
N GLY A 214 15.99 15.47 -14.69
CA GLY A 214 17.20 15.27 -15.48
C GLY A 214 18.35 14.59 -14.75
N GLY A 215 18.13 14.01 -13.58
CA GLY A 215 19.12 13.15 -12.91
C GLY A 215 19.66 12.08 -13.85
N GLN A 216 20.97 11.78 -13.78
CA GLN A 216 21.63 10.85 -14.72
C GLN A 216 20.94 9.48 -14.82
N TRP A 217 20.40 8.98 -13.72
CA TRP A 217 19.68 7.71 -13.69
C TRP A 217 18.34 7.75 -14.40
N PHE A 218 17.72 8.94 -14.58
CA PHE A 218 16.48 9.11 -15.32
C PHE A 218 16.68 9.21 -16.84
N ARG A 219 17.91 9.44 -17.33
CA ARG A 219 18.21 9.47 -18.78
C ARG A 219 17.79 8.17 -19.49
N GLY A 220 17.82 7.05 -18.79
CA GLY A 220 17.36 5.77 -19.31
C GLY A 220 15.87 5.70 -19.68
N ILE A 221 15.06 6.68 -19.32
CA ILE A 221 13.63 6.76 -19.69
C ILE A 221 13.52 7.01 -21.20
N ALA A 222 14.34 7.89 -21.76
CA ALA A 222 14.32 8.23 -23.17
C ALA A 222 14.58 7.03 -24.12
N TRP A 223 15.17 5.95 -23.59
CA TRP A 223 15.45 4.73 -24.37
C TRP A 223 14.40 3.63 -24.17
N GLN A 224 13.32 3.92 -23.40
CA GLN A 224 12.25 2.94 -23.21
C GLN A 224 11.25 3.05 -24.38
N PRO A 225 10.99 1.95 -25.09
CA PRO A 225 10.05 1.97 -26.20
C PRO A 225 8.65 2.38 -25.74
N GLY A 226 8.03 3.27 -26.49
CA GLY A 226 6.67 3.73 -26.23
C GLY A 226 6.53 4.78 -25.13
N LEU A 227 7.63 5.27 -24.52
CA LEU A 227 7.58 6.34 -23.54
C LEU A 227 8.15 7.65 -24.14
N THR A 228 7.55 8.77 -23.78
CA THR A 228 8.10 10.10 -24.05
C THR A 228 8.77 10.62 -22.78
N HIS A 229 10.01 11.09 -22.86
CA HIS A 229 10.72 11.65 -21.71
C HIS A 229 10.78 13.17 -21.81
N GLU A 230 10.21 13.86 -20.84
CA GLU A 230 10.28 15.30 -20.64
C GLU A 230 11.21 15.61 -19.48
N CYS A 231 12.36 16.22 -19.76
CA CYS A 231 13.40 16.50 -18.78
C CYS A 231 13.44 17.99 -18.43
N HIS A 232 13.32 18.33 -17.14
CA HIS A 232 13.45 19.70 -16.64
C HIS A 232 14.60 19.79 -15.65
N VAL A 233 15.72 20.32 -16.06
CA VAL A 233 16.87 20.54 -15.17
C VAL A 233 16.55 21.71 -14.23
N THR A 234 16.25 21.41 -12.97
CA THR A 234 15.76 22.39 -11.98
C THR A 234 16.84 22.90 -11.01
N GLY A 235 18.04 22.30 -11.04
CA GLY A 235 19.07 22.58 -10.04
C GLY A 235 18.73 21.98 -8.66
N SER A 236 19.05 22.71 -7.59
CA SER A 236 18.82 22.24 -6.21
C SER A 236 18.14 23.32 -5.36
N GLY A 237 17.62 22.91 -4.18
CA GLY A 237 17.07 23.82 -3.19
C GLY A 237 15.59 24.17 -3.38
N ARG A 238 15.18 25.33 -2.85
CA ARG A 238 13.75 25.72 -2.78
C ARG A 238 13.13 25.96 -4.17
N THR A 239 13.90 26.42 -5.14
CA THR A 239 13.42 26.68 -6.50
C THR A 239 13.06 25.37 -7.21
N ALA A 240 13.94 24.35 -7.10
CA ALA A 240 13.68 23.03 -7.63
C ALA A 240 12.41 22.40 -7.01
N ALA A 241 12.26 22.51 -5.67
CA ALA A 241 11.10 21.97 -4.95
C ALA A 241 9.77 22.65 -5.30
N ARG A 242 9.80 23.83 -5.93
CA ARG A 242 8.58 24.59 -6.35
C ARG A 242 8.31 24.53 -7.84
N HIS A 243 9.14 23.82 -8.60
CA HIS A 243 8.97 23.74 -10.05
C HIS A 243 7.62 23.10 -10.40
N PRO A 244 6.80 23.76 -11.28
CA PRO A 244 5.43 23.30 -11.56
C PRO A 244 5.35 21.88 -12.13
N ALA A 245 6.37 21.47 -12.90
CA ALA A 245 6.44 20.13 -13.51
C ALA A 245 6.52 18.98 -12.51
N PHE A 246 6.90 19.26 -11.25
CA PHE A 246 7.05 18.25 -10.15
C PHE A 246 6.13 18.53 -8.97
N ARG A 247 5.07 19.28 -9.19
CA ARG A 247 4.15 19.71 -8.12
C ARG A 247 3.65 18.55 -7.26
N TRP A 248 3.26 17.46 -7.90
CA TRP A 248 2.65 16.34 -7.21
C TRP A 248 3.67 15.38 -6.64
N ALA A 249 4.78 15.15 -7.33
CA ALA A 249 5.89 14.39 -6.77
C ALA A 249 6.40 15.05 -5.49
N ASN A 250 6.66 16.35 -5.49
CA ASN A 250 7.10 17.12 -4.32
C ASN A 250 6.04 17.16 -3.20
N THR A 251 4.77 17.35 -3.54
CA THR A 251 3.66 17.32 -2.56
C THR A 251 3.58 15.95 -1.88
N MET A 252 3.71 14.88 -2.65
CA MET A 252 3.68 13.52 -2.12
C MET A 252 4.89 13.23 -1.25
N LEU A 253 6.09 13.64 -1.64
CA LEU A 253 7.31 13.52 -0.85
C LEU A 253 7.18 14.19 0.50
N ALA A 254 6.67 15.42 0.55
CA ALA A 254 6.42 16.15 1.79
C ALA A 254 5.38 15.41 2.67
N ASN A 255 4.28 14.95 2.08
CA ASN A 255 3.24 14.22 2.80
C ASN A 255 3.75 12.89 3.38
N ILE A 256 4.58 12.15 2.63
CA ILE A 256 5.17 10.88 3.09
C ILE A 256 6.12 11.13 4.26
N LYS A 257 7.06 12.07 4.12
CA LYS A 257 8.03 12.41 5.17
C LYS A 257 7.30 12.83 6.45
N ASN A 258 6.35 13.74 6.34
CA ASN A 258 5.55 14.19 7.48
C ASN A 258 4.74 13.04 8.11
N SER A 259 4.12 12.18 7.32
CA SER A 259 3.35 11.03 7.80
C SER A 259 4.23 10.04 8.56
N LEU A 260 5.38 9.68 8.00
CA LEU A 260 6.29 8.71 8.62
C LEU A 260 6.93 9.26 9.89
N LEU A 261 7.41 10.52 9.88
CA LEU A 261 7.99 11.16 11.06
C LEU A 261 6.97 11.32 12.18
N ALA A 262 5.74 11.75 11.86
CA ALA A 262 4.71 11.97 12.87
C ALA A 262 4.21 10.66 13.51
N THR A 263 4.27 9.53 12.78
CA THR A 263 3.66 8.28 13.22
C THR A 263 4.68 7.26 13.73
N HIS A 264 5.85 7.17 13.10
CA HIS A 264 6.79 6.06 13.30
C HIS A 264 8.20 6.49 13.74
N ARG A 265 8.51 7.77 13.78
CA ARG A 265 9.85 8.34 14.06
C ARG A 265 10.98 7.70 13.24
N VAL A 266 11.18 6.39 13.40
CA VAL A 266 12.20 5.61 12.69
C VAL A 266 11.54 4.37 12.08
N VAL A 267 11.79 4.15 10.80
CA VAL A 267 11.37 2.94 10.07
C VAL A 267 12.63 2.23 9.58
N ALA A 268 12.81 0.97 9.98
CA ALA A 268 13.94 0.18 9.49
C ALA A 268 13.84 0.03 7.96
N ALA A 269 14.96 0.20 7.26
CA ALA A 269 15.04 0.16 5.79
C ALA A 269 14.32 -1.06 5.19
N LYS A 270 14.51 -2.24 5.80
CA LYS A 270 13.88 -3.50 5.38
C LYS A 270 12.34 -3.49 5.42
N HIS A 271 11.72 -2.62 6.22
CA HIS A 271 10.27 -2.51 6.33
C HIS A 271 9.70 -1.31 5.58
N LEU A 272 10.54 -0.38 5.15
CA LEU A 272 10.14 0.84 4.46
C LEU A 272 9.18 0.60 3.29
N PRO A 273 9.36 -0.42 2.45
CA PRO A 273 8.46 -0.70 1.35
C PRO A 273 7.00 -0.89 1.77
N ARG A 274 6.75 -1.54 2.92
CA ARG A 274 5.39 -1.75 3.41
C ARG A 274 4.73 -0.43 3.82
N TYR A 275 5.49 0.46 4.45
CA TYR A 275 5.00 1.79 4.83
C TYR A 275 4.71 2.67 3.62
N LEU A 276 5.65 2.68 2.65
CA LEU A 276 5.47 3.41 1.39
C LEU A 276 4.29 2.85 0.59
N GLY A 277 4.20 1.52 0.46
CA GLY A 277 3.11 0.86 -0.23
C GLY A 277 1.74 1.13 0.43
N ALA A 278 1.66 1.10 1.75
CA ALA A 278 0.44 1.44 2.48
C ALA A 278 0.06 2.92 2.31
N PHE A 279 1.04 3.82 2.25
CA PHE A 279 0.78 5.22 1.96
C PHE A 279 0.23 5.41 0.54
N ALA A 280 0.89 4.83 -0.47
CA ALA A 280 0.45 4.85 -1.86
C ALA A 280 -0.95 4.26 -2.02
N TRP A 281 -1.21 3.11 -1.38
CA TRP A 281 -2.49 2.42 -1.45
C TRP A 281 -3.65 3.31 -0.96
N ARG A 282 -3.49 4.02 0.16
CA ARG A 282 -4.49 4.98 0.67
C ARG A 282 -4.66 6.19 -0.25
N PHE A 283 -3.55 6.74 -0.73
CA PHE A 283 -3.58 7.83 -1.69
C PHE A 283 -4.34 7.45 -2.96
N ASN A 284 -4.07 6.30 -3.52
CA ASN A 284 -4.67 5.79 -4.75
C ASN A 284 -6.20 5.56 -4.63
N ARG A 285 -6.72 5.45 -3.40
CA ARG A 285 -8.16 5.22 -3.11
C ARG A 285 -8.84 6.41 -2.46
N ARG A 286 -8.19 7.56 -2.41
CA ARG A 286 -8.72 8.76 -1.75
C ARG A 286 -9.98 9.34 -2.39
N PHE A 287 -10.30 8.94 -3.61
CA PHE A 287 -11.50 9.41 -4.31
C PHE A 287 -12.78 8.65 -3.92
N VAL A 288 -12.66 7.47 -3.30
CA VAL A 288 -13.80 6.63 -2.91
C VAL A 288 -13.55 6.04 -1.51
N LEU A 289 -13.61 6.89 -0.49
CA LEU A 289 -13.31 6.50 0.90
C LEU A 289 -14.36 5.56 1.49
N LYS A 290 -15.61 5.63 1.05
CA LYS A 290 -16.70 4.78 1.57
C LYS A 290 -16.40 3.29 1.44
N THR A 291 -15.75 2.87 0.35
CA THR A 291 -15.45 1.45 0.07
C THR A 291 -14.03 1.04 0.43
N ILE A 292 -13.23 1.94 1.01
CA ILE A 292 -11.80 1.67 1.24
C ILE A 292 -11.57 0.50 2.21
N HIS A 293 -12.41 0.35 3.22
CA HIS A 293 -12.39 -0.78 4.15
C HIS A 293 -12.60 -2.11 3.42
N GLU A 294 -13.67 -2.21 2.65
CA GLU A 294 -14.03 -3.39 1.88
C GLU A 294 -12.93 -3.75 0.86
N ARG A 295 -12.38 -2.77 0.17
CA ARG A 295 -11.26 -2.98 -0.77
C ARG A 295 -10.02 -3.56 -0.09
N LEU A 296 -9.74 -3.15 1.16
CA LEU A 296 -8.64 -3.74 1.93
C LEU A 296 -8.98 -5.16 2.37
N ALA A 297 -10.21 -5.42 2.78
CA ALA A 297 -10.66 -6.75 3.17
C ALA A 297 -10.60 -7.73 1.99
N ILE A 298 -11.07 -7.34 0.81
CA ILE A 298 -10.96 -8.15 -0.42
C ILE A 298 -9.47 -8.42 -0.74
N ALA A 299 -8.61 -7.41 -0.67
CA ALA A 299 -7.17 -7.61 -0.86
C ALA A 299 -6.59 -8.62 0.16
N ALA A 300 -7.04 -8.55 1.41
CA ALA A 300 -6.61 -9.47 2.46
C ALA A 300 -7.08 -10.91 2.25
N THR A 301 -8.25 -11.14 1.61
CA THR A 301 -8.71 -12.51 1.27
C THR A 301 -7.89 -13.16 0.16
N THR A 302 -7.33 -12.37 -0.74
CA THR A 302 -6.56 -12.85 -1.91
C THR A 302 -5.05 -12.86 -1.68
N THR A 303 -4.57 -12.19 -0.63
CA THR A 303 -3.14 -12.15 -0.28
C THR A 303 -2.72 -13.47 0.37
N PRO A 304 -1.64 -14.12 -0.11
CA PRO A 304 -1.12 -15.35 0.46
C PRO A 304 -0.71 -15.21 1.94
N PRO A 305 -0.62 -16.34 2.67
CA PRO A 305 -0.19 -16.36 4.06
C PRO A 305 1.18 -15.71 4.25
N MET A 306 1.29 -14.86 5.28
CA MET A 306 2.52 -14.17 5.64
C MET A 306 2.92 -14.57 7.07
N PRO A 307 3.66 -15.68 7.25
CA PRO A 307 4.10 -16.13 8.56
C PRO A 307 5.08 -15.13 9.19
N TYR A 308 5.18 -15.13 10.51
CA TYR A 308 6.00 -14.17 11.27
C TYR A 308 7.45 -14.10 10.79
N ARG A 309 8.03 -15.25 10.44
CA ARG A 309 9.40 -15.31 9.91
C ARG A 309 9.57 -14.44 8.67
N LEU A 310 8.64 -14.51 7.71
CA LEU A 310 8.67 -13.69 6.49
C LEU A 310 8.40 -12.20 6.79
N LEU A 311 7.48 -11.91 7.73
CA LEU A 311 7.26 -10.53 8.18
C LEU A 311 8.52 -9.91 8.77
N LYS A 312 9.29 -10.69 9.55
CA LYS A 312 10.52 -10.23 10.24
C LYS A 312 11.70 -10.07 9.29
N LEU A 313 11.84 -10.98 8.32
CA LEU A 313 12.91 -10.91 7.30
C LEU A 313 12.75 -9.68 6.44
N ALA A 314 11.51 -9.27 6.22
CA ALA A 314 11.13 -8.22 5.30
C ALA A 314 11.78 -8.36 3.91
N GLU A 315 11.10 -7.94 2.91
CA GLU A 315 11.55 -8.13 1.53
C GLU A 315 12.73 -7.22 1.22
N ALA A 316 13.93 -7.75 1.39
CA ALA A 316 15.15 -7.11 0.88
C ALA A 316 15.39 -7.45 -0.61
N ARG A 317 14.43 -8.08 -1.27
CA ARG A 317 14.53 -8.48 -2.67
C ARG A 317 13.62 -7.60 -3.52
N TRP A 318 14.21 -6.53 -3.97
CA TRP A 318 13.64 -5.62 -4.97
C TRP A 318 14.22 -5.93 -6.34
#